data_b604c12af644dc466632dad03e0bc78e
#
_entry.id   b604c12af644dc466632dad03e0bc78e
#
_cell.length_a   1.000
_cell.length_b   1.000
_cell.length_c   1.000
_cell.angle_alpha   90.00
_cell.angle_beta   90.00
_cell.angle_gamma   90.00
#
_symmetry.space_group_name_H-M   'P 1'
#
loop_
_entity.id
_entity.type
_entity.pdbx_description
1 polymer ?
#
loop_
_entity_poly.entity_id
_entity_poly.type
_entity_poly.pdbx_seq_one_letter_code
_entity_poly.pdbx_strand_id
1 'polypeptide(L)'
;MKLYYKGKYDLNPASLPHGNHKPGAVMFKEPKDSKTLSLLLTKISLIIIVVLGIIAIIRCKNYLTNSFWQIISGCIAPILIIFPHEILHAICFKEDVYLYTNLAQGMLFVTGVESMSKSRYVFMSLLPNIVFGLVPYIIGLIFPNLIFFVVFGIISISMGTGDYYNTYNAITQMPKGAKTYLYQFNSYWYMP
;
A
#
# COMPACT_ATOMS: atom_id res chain seq x y z
N MET A 1 19.45 -4.81 -7.77
CA MET A 1 18.67 -3.90 -6.91
C MET A 1 19.43 -3.69 -5.60
N LYS A 2 19.64 -2.43 -5.22
CA LYS A 2 20.10 -2.05 -3.87
C LYS A 2 19.07 -1.12 -3.26
N LEU A 3 18.86 -1.23 -1.94
CA LEU A 3 17.96 -0.36 -1.18
C LEU A 3 18.82 0.70 -0.45
N TYR A 4 18.53 1.97 -0.70
CA TYR A 4 19.22 3.10 -0.07
C TYR A 4 18.29 3.86 0.86
N TYR A 5 18.65 3.98 2.12
CA TYR A 5 17.94 4.86 3.04
C TYR A 5 18.37 6.32 2.81
N LYS A 6 17.42 7.19 2.47
CA LYS A 6 17.64 8.60 2.15
C LYS A 6 17.31 9.56 3.30
N GLY A 7 16.83 9.03 4.41
CA GLY A 7 16.46 9.83 5.57
C GLY A 7 15.06 10.44 5.47
N LYS A 8 14.90 11.61 6.10
CA LYS A 8 13.61 12.30 6.17
C LYS A 8 13.27 12.96 4.83
N TYR A 9 12.10 12.64 4.28
CA TYR A 9 11.54 13.34 3.12
C TYR A 9 11.12 14.76 3.53
N ASP A 10 11.59 15.74 2.77
CA ASP A 10 11.42 17.18 3.02
C ASP A 10 10.10 17.76 2.47
N LEU A 11 9.21 16.92 1.95
CA LEU A 11 7.96 17.27 1.27
C LEU A 11 8.16 18.02 -0.06
N ASN A 12 9.39 18.09 -0.57
CA ASN A 12 9.68 18.64 -1.88
C ASN A 12 9.73 17.52 -2.94
N PRO A 13 8.78 17.44 -3.87
CA PRO A 13 8.80 16.42 -4.92
C PRO A 13 10.06 16.42 -5.78
N ALA A 14 10.72 17.56 -5.93
CA ALA A 14 11.96 17.67 -6.70
C ALA A 14 13.18 17.02 -6.02
N SER A 15 13.11 16.74 -4.71
CA SER A 15 14.16 16.02 -3.98
C SER A 15 14.10 14.51 -4.17
N LEU A 16 12.98 13.98 -4.69
CA LEU A 16 12.83 12.56 -4.98
C LEU A 16 13.66 12.17 -6.21
N PRO A 17 14.22 10.95 -6.23
CA PRO A 17 14.93 10.47 -7.40
C PRO A 17 13.96 10.36 -8.59
N HIS A 18 14.38 10.91 -9.70
CA HIS A 18 13.61 10.85 -10.94
C HIS A 18 14.56 10.64 -12.12
N GLY A 19 14.13 9.81 -13.07
CA GLY A 19 14.79 9.63 -14.35
C GLY A 19 14.37 10.70 -15.37
N ASN A 20 14.75 10.52 -16.62
CA ASN A 20 14.27 11.37 -17.70
C ASN A 20 12.78 11.18 -17.95
N HIS A 21 12.06 12.28 -18.10
CA HIS A 21 10.67 12.22 -18.50
C HIS A 21 10.54 11.59 -19.89
N LYS A 22 9.63 10.62 -20.05
CA LYS A 22 9.51 9.87 -21.28
C LYS A 22 8.66 10.65 -22.31
N PRO A 23 9.08 10.71 -23.60
CA PRO A 23 8.25 11.33 -24.64
C PRO A 23 6.86 10.70 -24.70
N GLY A 24 5.83 11.52 -24.83
CA GLY A 24 4.45 11.05 -24.94
C GLY A 24 3.88 10.44 -23.64
N ALA A 25 4.57 10.60 -22.51
CA ALA A 25 4.06 10.11 -21.23
C ALA A 25 2.81 10.88 -20.81
N VAL A 26 1.84 10.12 -20.29
CA VAL A 26 0.56 10.64 -19.79
C VAL A 26 0.55 10.50 -18.26
N MET A 27 0.29 11.61 -17.57
CA MET A 27 0.12 11.60 -16.12
C MET A 27 -1.19 10.88 -15.74
N PHE A 28 -1.16 10.07 -14.68
CA PHE A 28 -2.39 9.49 -14.15
C PHE A 28 -3.35 10.61 -13.69
N LYS A 29 -4.63 10.37 -13.92
CA LYS A 29 -5.69 11.26 -13.41
C LYS A 29 -5.87 10.98 -11.92
N GLU A 30 -5.26 11.82 -11.11
CA GLU A 30 -5.27 11.76 -9.65
C GLU A 30 -5.78 13.09 -9.08
N PRO A 31 -6.30 13.13 -7.84
CA PRO A 31 -6.62 14.39 -7.18
C PRO A 31 -5.41 15.31 -7.17
N LYS A 32 -5.62 16.58 -7.51
CA LYS A 32 -4.53 17.57 -7.63
C LYS A 32 -3.87 17.92 -6.31
N ASP A 33 -4.59 17.75 -5.21
CA ASP A 33 -4.10 18.06 -3.88
C ASP A 33 -4.10 16.85 -2.96
N SER A 34 -3.08 16.77 -2.11
CA SER A 34 -2.87 15.67 -1.18
C SER A 34 -3.99 15.53 -0.14
N LYS A 35 -4.69 16.62 0.20
CA LYS A 35 -5.79 16.60 1.16
C LYS A 35 -7.00 15.86 0.60
N THR A 36 -7.39 16.16 -0.64
CA THR A 36 -8.49 15.46 -1.32
C THR A 36 -8.18 13.98 -1.50
N LEU A 37 -6.94 13.64 -1.90
CA LEU A 37 -6.50 12.25 -2.00
C LEU A 37 -6.57 11.54 -0.63
N SER A 38 -6.00 12.14 0.42
CA SER A 38 -6.03 11.58 1.76
C SER A 38 -7.46 11.35 2.27
N LEU A 39 -8.37 12.29 2.05
CA LEU A 39 -9.78 12.15 2.40
C LEU A 39 -10.45 10.97 1.66
N LEU A 40 -10.17 10.81 0.37
CA LEU A 40 -10.67 9.68 -0.42
C LEU A 40 -10.17 8.36 0.15
N LEU A 41 -8.86 8.23 0.37
CA LEU A 41 -8.24 7.01 0.90
C LEU A 41 -8.76 6.68 2.30
N THR A 42 -8.93 7.68 3.17
CA THR A 42 -9.52 7.50 4.50
C THR A 42 -10.96 6.97 4.43
N LYS A 43 -11.79 7.50 3.54
CA LYS A 43 -13.16 6.99 3.35
C LYS A 43 -13.15 5.53 2.89
N ILE A 44 -12.29 5.17 1.94
CA ILE A 44 -12.15 3.78 1.47
C ILE A 44 -11.68 2.88 2.62
N SER A 45 -10.69 3.32 3.39
CA SER A 45 -10.18 2.59 4.56
C SER A 45 -11.30 2.31 5.59
N LEU A 46 -12.11 3.30 5.91
CA LEU A 46 -13.26 3.14 6.83
C LEU A 46 -14.30 2.14 6.30
N ILE A 47 -14.61 2.20 5.01
CA ILE A 47 -15.54 1.22 4.39
C ILE A 47 -14.95 -0.19 4.49
N ILE A 48 -13.66 -0.38 4.22
CA ILE A 48 -12.98 -1.67 4.35
C ILE A 48 -13.08 -2.19 5.78
N ILE A 49 -12.76 -1.35 6.77
CA ILE A 49 -12.84 -1.73 8.21
C ILE A 49 -14.25 -2.18 8.56
N VAL A 50 -15.27 -1.42 8.15
CA VAL A 50 -16.67 -1.74 8.46
C VAL A 50 -17.07 -3.06 7.81
N VAL A 51 -16.81 -3.23 6.51
CA VAL A 51 -17.21 -4.45 5.79
C VAL A 51 -16.52 -5.68 6.34
N LEU A 52 -15.18 -5.63 6.48
CA LEU A 52 -14.42 -6.76 7.01
C LEU A 52 -14.73 -7.02 8.49
N GLY A 53 -14.99 -5.94 9.27
CA GLY A 53 -15.40 -6.04 10.66
C GLY A 53 -16.75 -6.75 10.84
N ILE A 54 -17.74 -6.44 10.00
CA ILE A 54 -19.04 -7.13 10.02
C ILE A 54 -18.85 -8.62 9.73
N ILE A 55 -18.08 -8.98 8.71
CA ILE A 55 -17.78 -10.38 8.38
C ILE A 55 -17.10 -11.08 9.58
N ALA A 56 -16.11 -10.41 10.19
CA ALA A 56 -15.40 -10.91 11.35
C ALA A 56 -16.33 -11.14 12.56
N ILE A 57 -17.21 -10.18 12.85
CA ILE A 57 -18.18 -10.30 13.95
C ILE A 57 -19.10 -11.51 13.72
N ILE A 58 -19.67 -11.64 12.51
CA ILE A 58 -20.56 -12.76 12.18
C ILE A 58 -19.82 -14.09 12.37
N ARG A 59 -18.57 -14.19 11.90
CA ARG A 59 -17.80 -15.44 11.91
C ARG A 59 -17.21 -15.79 13.27
N CYS A 60 -16.76 -14.78 14.03
CA CYS A 60 -15.95 -14.96 15.23
C CYS A 60 -16.67 -14.62 16.54
N LYS A 61 -17.98 -14.30 16.52
CA LYS A 61 -18.77 -13.81 17.67
C LYS A 61 -18.55 -14.56 18.98
N ASN A 62 -18.43 -15.89 18.92
CA ASN A 62 -18.28 -16.73 20.10
C ASN A 62 -16.90 -16.64 20.79
N TYR A 63 -15.92 -16.01 20.14
CA TYR A 63 -14.54 -15.90 20.60
C TYR A 63 -14.15 -14.46 20.99
N LEU A 64 -14.93 -13.46 20.57
CA LEU A 64 -14.59 -12.03 20.76
C LEU A 64 -14.49 -11.63 22.22
N THR A 65 -15.41 -12.09 23.07
CA THR A 65 -15.49 -11.70 24.49
C THR A 65 -14.26 -12.11 25.30
N ASN A 66 -13.63 -13.23 24.94
CA ASN A 66 -12.48 -13.79 25.65
C ASN A 66 -11.14 -13.47 24.96
N SER A 67 -11.13 -12.59 23.95
CA SER A 67 -9.96 -12.32 23.11
C SER A 67 -9.39 -10.90 23.25
N PHE A 68 -9.60 -10.26 24.40
CA PHE A 68 -9.17 -8.86 24.61
C PHE A 68 -7.72 -8.61 24.19
N TRP A 69 -6.78 -9.44 24.66
CA TRP A 69 -5.36 -9.26 24.35
C TRP A 69 -5.02 -9.53 22.87
N GLN A 70 -5.75 -10.45 22.22
CA GLN A 70 -5.61 -10.69 20.79
C GLN A 70 -6.11 -9.48 19.97
N ILE A 71 -7.20 -8.84 20.41
CA ILE A 71 -7.71 -7.63 19.77
C ILE A 71 -6.69 -6.50 19.90
N ILE A 72 -6.20 -6.21 21.11
CA ILE A 72 -5.23 -5.15 21.34
C ILE A 72 -3.94 -5.37 20.54
N SER A 73 -3.36 -6.57 20.62
CA SER A 73 -2.14 -6.89 19.88
C SER A 73 -2.36 -6.86 18.36
N GLY A 74 -3.53 -7.31 17.87
CA GLY A 74 -3.90 -7.22 16.47
C GLY A 74 -4.06 -5.78 15.95
N CYS A 75 -4.46 -4.84 16.82
CA CYS A 75 -4.51 -3.42 16.48
C CYS A 75 -3.11 -2.78 16.44
N ILE A 76 -2.19 -3.21 17.29
CA ILE A 76 -0.85 -2.62 17.42
C ILE A 76 0.14 -3.21 16.40
N ALA A 77 0.08 -4.52 16.16
CA ALA A 77 1.03 -5.23 15.32
C ALA A 77 1.18 -4.66 13.88
N PRO A 78 0.13 -4.12 13.22
CA PRO A 78 0.26 -3.48 11.91
C PRO A 78 1.26 -2.32 11.88
N ILE A 79 1.50 -1.64 13.00
CA ILE A 79 2.51 -0.58 13.08
C ILE A 79 3.93 -1.16 12.88
N LEU A 80 4.18 -2.36 13.40
CA LEU A 80 5.48 -3.02 13.31
C LEU A 80 5.79 -3.54 11.91
N ILE A 81 4.76 -3.77 11.09
CA ILE A 81 4.95 -4.27 9.72
C ILE A 81 5.04 -3.15 8.67
N ILE A 82 4.93 -1.88 9.03
CA ILE A 82 5.04 -0.76 8.06
C ILE A 82 6.37 -0.86 7.30
N PHE A 83 7.48 -1.10 7.98
CA PHE A 83 8.78 -1.26 7.33
C PHE A 83 8.89 -2.55 6.50
N PRO A 84 8.55 -3.76 6.99
CA PRO A 84 8.46 -4.96 6.16
C PRO A 84 7.53 -4.82 4.94
N HIS A 85 6.44 -4.07 5.05
CA HIS A 85 5.53 -3.75 3.94
C HIS A 85 6.28 -3.03 2.81
N GLU A 86 7.05 -1.99 3.14
CA GLU A 86 7.86 -1.26 2.16
C GLU A 86 8.97 -2.13 1.55
N ILE A 87 9.54 -3.05 2.31
CA ILE A 87 10.52 -4.01 1.78
C ILE A 87 9.89 -4.92 0.73
N LEU A 88 8.63 -5.34 0.90
CA LEU A 88 7.92 -6.13 -0.12
C LEU A 88 7.69 -5.34 -1.41
N HIS A 89 7.44 -4.03 -1.32
CA HIS A 89 7.45 -3.18 -2.52
C HIS A 89 8.85 -3.13 -3.15
N ALA A 90 9.88 -2.89 -2.32
CA ALA A 90 11.25 -2.75 -2.78
C ALA A 90 11.75 -3.96 -3.58
N ILE A 91 11.51 -5.18 -3.10
CA ILE A 91 11.99 -6.41 -3.78
C ILE A 91 11.37 -6.63 -5.17
N CYS A 92 10.27 -5.94 -5.49
CA CYS A 92 9.68 -5.98 -6.81
C CYS A 92 10.42 -5.12 -7.84
N PHE A 93 11.35 -4.27 -7.44
CA PHE A 93 12.20 -3.50 -8.34
C PHE A 93 13.41 -4.33 -8.81
N LYS A 94 13.89 -4.03 -10.02
CA LYS A 94 15.12 -4.60 -10.58
C LYS A 94 16.29 -3.64 -10.42
N GLU A 95 16.00 -2.35 -10.45
CA GLU A 95 16.96 -1.26 -10.29
C GLU A 95 17.03 -0.80 -8.82
N ASP A 96 17.82 0.22 -8.56
CA ASP A 96 18.02 0.76 -7.23
C ASP A 96 16.77 1.46 -6.69
N VAL A 97 16.52 1.29 -5.40
CA VAL A 97 15.32 1.74 -4.69
C VAL A 97 15.73 2.61 -3.50
N TYR A 98 14.94 3.61 -3.24
CA TYR A 98 15.20 4.61 -2.22
C TYR A 98 14.08 4.62 -1.18
N LEU A 99 14.44 4.45 0.09
CA LEU A 99 13.54 4.48 1.22
C LEU A 99 13.58 5.85 1.88
N TYR A 100 12.41 6.44 2.07
CA TYR A 100 12.22 7.71 2.77
C TYR A 100 11.32 7.55 3.98
N THR A 101 11.52 8.39 4.97
CA THR A 101 10.67 8.49 6.17
C THR A 101 10.24 9.93 6.37
N ASN A 102 9.00 10.14 6.81
CA ASN A 102 8.57 11.38 7.44
C ASN A 102 7.49 11.06 8.48
N LEU A 103 7.93 10.61 9.66
CA LEU A 103 7.05 10.11 10.71
C LEU A 103 6.08 11.19 11.21
N ALA A 104 6.44 12.47 11.14
CA ALA A 104 5.54 13.57 11.50
C ALA A 104 4.32 13.67 10.57
N GLN A 105 4.43 13.16 9.35
CA GLN A 105 3.36 13.07 8.36
C GLN A 105 2.83 11.63 8.20
N GLY A 106 3.27 10.70 9.05
CA GLY A 106 2.91 9.29 8.93
C GLY A 106 3.43 8.62 7.65
N MET A 107 4.52 9.15 7.06
CA MET A 107 5.06 8.65 5.80
C MET A 107 6.26 7.73 6.05
N LEU A 108 6.20 6.56 5.48
CA LEU A 108 7.30 5.65 5.17
C LEU A 108 7.00 5.11 3.78
N PHE A 109 7.90 5.25 2.83
CA PHE A 109 7.66 4.79 1.47
C PHE A 109 8.96 4.49 0.73
N VAL A 110 8.88 3.58 -0.22
CA VAL A 110 9.95 3.32 -1.18
C VAL A 110 9.60 3.90 -2.54
N THR A 111 10.64 4.34 -3.24
CA THR A 111 10.50 4.87 -4.59
C THR A 111 11.71 4.46 -5.44
N GLY A 112 11.51 4.36 -6.75
CA GLY A 112 12.56 4.07 -7.72
C GLY A 112 12.26 4.72 -9.07
N VAL A 113 13.28 4.88 -9.88
CA VAL A 113 13.19 5.50 -11.22
C VAL A 113 12.82 4.51 -12.32
N GLU A 114 12.73 3.23 -11.97
CA GLU A 114 12.49 2.14 -12.91
C GLU A 114 11.11 2.22 -13.55
N SER A 115 11.06 1.95 -14.86
CA SER A 115 9.79 1.78 -15.56
C SER A 115 9.29 0.35 -15.46
N MET A 116 8.06 0.15 -15.00
CA MET A 116 7.45 -1.16 -14.82
C MET A 116 6.31 -1.41 -15.82
N SER A 117 6.13 -2.68 -16.22
CA SER A 117 4.91 -3.09 -16.92
C SER A 117 3.71 -2.98 -16.00
N LYS A 118 2.51 -2.81 -16.56
CA LYS A 118 1.25 -2.74 -15.82
C LYS A 118 1.08 -3.91 -14.83
N SER A 119 1.31 -5.15 -15.28
CA SER A 119 1.16 -6.33 -14.43
C SER A 119 2.14 -6.37 -13.26
N ARG A 120 3.40 -5.97 -13.50
CA ARG A 120 4.40 -5.92 -12.44
C ARG A 120 4.10 -4.83 -11.42
N TYR A 121 3.64 -3.66 -11.86
CA TYR A 121 3.24 -2.57 -10.99
C TYR A 121 2.04 -2.95 -10.11
N VAL A 122 1.02 -3.57 -10.69
CA VAL A 122 -0.14 -4.09 -9.93
C VAL A 122 0.30 -5.16 -8.92
N PHE A 123 1.16 -6.10 -9.34
CA PHE A 123 1.69 -7.11 -8.43
C PHE A 123 2.48 -6.49 -7.27
N MET A 124 3.37 -5.55 -7.57
CA MET A 124 4.15 -4.81 -6.56
C MET A 124 3.22 -4.12 -5.55
N SER A 125 2.21 -3.39 -6.04
CA SER A 125 1.28 -2.68 -5.17
C SER A 125 0.45 -3.62 -4.28
N LEU A 126 0.06 -4.79 -4.78
CA LEU A 126 -0.80 -5.71 -4.01
C LEU A 126 -0.04 -6.67 -3.09
N LEU A 127 1.23 -6.95 -3.38
CA LEU A 127 2.00 -7.99 -2.69
C LEU A 127 2.00 -7.84 -1.16
N PRO A 128 2.37 -6.69 -0.56
CA PRO A 128 2.38 -6.56 0.89
C PRO A 128 0.97 -6.67 1.49
N ASN A 129 -0.03 -6.16 0.80
CA ASN A 129 -1.43 -6.24 1.25
C ASN A 129 -1.97 -7.67 1.24
N ILE A 130 -1.53 -8.50 0.31
CA ILE A 130 -1.84 -9.93 0.31
C ILE A 130 -1.14 -10.61 1.48
N VAL A 131 0.17 -10.38 1.65
CA VAL A 131 0.99 -11.08 2.65
C VAL A 131 0.61 -10.70 4.07
N PHE A 132 0.50 -9.40 4.37
CA PHE A 132 0.25 -8.92 5.72
C PHE A 132 -1.22 -8.62 6.02
N GLY A 133 -2.07 -8.53 5.00
CA GLY A 133 -3.48 -8.24 5.16
C GLY A 133 -4.37 -9.44 4.88
N LEU A 134 -4.50 -9.81 3.61
CA LEU A 134 -5.47 -10.81 3.15
C LEU A 134 -5.20 -12.20 3.74
N VAL A 135 -3.94 -12.66 3.71
CA VAL A 135 -3.58 -14.00 4.23
C VAL A 135 -3.86 -14.11 5.72
N PRO A 136 -3.41 -13.21 6.61
CA PRO A 136 -3.79 -13.26 8.01
C PRO A 136 -5.30 -13.20 8.24
N TYR A 137 -6.02 -12.32 7.55
CA TYR A 137 -7.46 -12.21 7.67
C TYR A 137 -8.18 -13.53 7.36
N ILE A 138 -7.81 -14.18 6.24
CA ILE A 138 -8.37 -15.49 5.86
C ILE A 138 -8.04 -16.55 6.90
N ILE A 139 -6.79 -16.60 7.41
CA ILE A 139 -6.40 -17.54 8.49
C ILE A 139 -7.30 -17.34 9.70
N GLY A 140 -7.53 -16.11 10.13
CA GLY A 140 -8.41 -15.83 11.25
C GLY A 140 -9.87 -16.18 11.00
N LEU A 141 -10.37 -16.06 9.78
CA LEU A 141 -11.74 -16.53 9.45
C LEU A 141 -11.86 -18.07 9.40
N ILE A 142 -10.81 -18.76 8.98
CA ILE A 142 -10.77 -20.24 9.00
C ILE A 142 -10.70 -20.75 10.44
N PHE A 143 -9.88 -20.13 11.28
CA PHE A 143 -9.66 -20.47 12.68
C PHE A 143 -10.18 -19.35 13.59
N PRO A 144 -11.49 -19.28 13.89
CA PRO A 144 -12.13 -18.14 14.54
C PRO A 144 -11.67 -17.84 15.97
N ASN A 145 -10.94 -18.74 16.59
CA ASN A 145 -10.28 -18.55 17.89
C ASN A 145 -8.98 -17.70 17.77
N LEU A 146 -8.45 -17.52 16.57
CA LEU A 146 -7.27 -16.71 16.28
C LEU A 146 -7.67 -15.25 15.95
N ILE A 147 -8.32 -14.59 16.91
CA ILE A 147 -8.83 -13.21 16.73
C ILE A 147 -7.71 -12.21 16.38
N PHE A 148 -6.48 -12.44 16.87
CA PHE A 148 -5.32 -11.64 16.50
C PHE A 148 -5.19 -11.52 14.98
N PHE A 149 -5.23 -12.62 14.24
CA PHE A 149 -5.08 -12.62 12.78
C PHE A 149 -6.23 -11.91 12.06
N VAL A 150 -7.45 -12.01 12.60
CA VAL A 150 -8.61 -11.29 12.06
C VAL A 150 -8.41 -9.78 12.17
N VAL A 151 -8.10 -9.31 13.38
CA VAL A 151 -7.94 -7.86 13.65
C VAL A 151 -6.71 -7.31 12.93
N PHE A 152 -5.58 -8.00 13.02
CA PHE A 152 -4.34 -7.67 12.31
C PHE A 152 -4.59 -7.54 10.80
N GLY A 153 -5.30 -8.53 10.20
CA GLY A 153 -5.62 -8.54 8.79
C GLY A 153 -6.53 -7.37 8.39
N ILE A 154 -7.59 -7.08 9.15
CA ILE A 154 -8.50 -5.95 8.89
C ILE A 154 -7.71 -4.64 8.86
N ILE A 155 -6.90 -4.38 9.88
CA ILE A 155 -6.13 -3.13 9.97
C ILE A 155 -5.10 -3.05 8.83
N SER A 156 -4.35 -4.14 8.60
CA SER A 156 -3.35 -4.17 7.53
C SER A 156 -3.95 -3.97 6.14
N ILE A 157 -5.10 -4.59 5.82
CA ILE A 157 -5.83 -4.37 4.56
C ILE A 157 -6.26 -2.90 4.47
N SER A 158 -6.78 -2.33 5.55
CA SER A 158 -7.26 -0.95 5.54
C SER A 158 -6.14 0.09 5.38
N MET A 159 -4.92 -0.22 5.82
CA MET A 159 -3.75 0.64 5.62
C MET A 159 -3.27 0.65 4.17
N GLY A 160 -3.52 -0.39 3.39
CA GLY A 160 -3.10 -0.53 1.99
C GLY A 160 -3.92 0.26 0.97
N THR A 161 -4.77 1.21 1.38
CA THR A 161 -5.67 1.93 0.45
C THR A 161 -4.94 2.72 -0.63
N GLY A 162 -3.73 3.22 -0.36
CA GLY A 162 -2.87 3.85 -1.37
C GLY A 162 -2.48 2.88 -2.49
N ASP A 163 -2.13 1.66 -2.13
CA ASP A 163 -1.76 0.61 -3.09
C ASP A 163 -2.95 0.16 -3.94
N TYR A 164 -4.14 0.06 -3.34
CA TYR A 164 -5.36 -0.24 -4.08
C TYR A 164 -5.70 0.89 -5.05
N TYR A 165 -5.50 2.14 -4.64
CA TYR A 165 -5.69 3.29 -5.51
C TYR A 165 -4.69 3.29 -6.68
N ASN A 166 -3.41 3.01 -6.44
CA ASN A 166 -2.39 2.84 -7.45
C ASN A 166 -2.75 1.70 -8.43
N THR A 167 -3.21 0.57 -7.90
CA THR A 167 -3.69 -0.58 -8.67
C THR A 167 -4.88 -0.19 -9.54
N TYR A 168 -5.87 0.49 -8.97
CA TYR A 168 -7.05 0.98 -9.70
C TYR A 168 -6.65 1.90 -10.86
N ASN A 169 -5.78 2.87 -10.61
CA ASN A 169 -5.27 3.77 -11.64
C ASN A 169 -4.55 3.01 -12.75
N ALA A 170 -3.68 2.06 -12.41
CA ALA A 170 -2.99 1.25 -13.40
C ALA A 170 -3.95 0.41 -14.26
N ILE A 171 -4.95 -0.22 -13.62
CA ILE A 171 -5.90 -1.07 -14.34
C ILE A 171 -6.77 -0.25 -15.28
N THR A 172 -7.26 0.90 -14.85
CA THR A 172 -8.25 1.70 -15.57
C THR A 172 -7.65 2.66 -16.59
N GLN A 173 -6.42 3.16 -16.36
CA GLN A 173 -5.85 4.22 -17.17
C GLN A 173 -4.72 3.76 -18.10
N MET A 174 -4.02 2.66 -17.78
CA MET A 174 -2.94 2.16 -18.63
C MET A 174 -3.49 1.25 -19.74
N PRO A 175 -3.21 1.51 -21.02
CA PRO A 175 -3.50 0.57 -22.09
C PRO A 175 -2.62 -0.69 -22.00
N LYS A 176 -2.99 -1.72 -22.77
CA LYS A 176 -2.19 -2.95 -22.89
C LYS A 176 -0.82 -2.62 -23.50
N GLY A 177 0.25 -3.12 -22.90
CA GLY A 177 1.63 -2.87 -23.36
C GLY A 177 2.27 -1.61 -22.76
N ALA A 178 1.51 -0.72 -22.13
CA ALA A 178 2.07 0.46 -21.48
C ALA A 178 2.98 0.11 -20.29
N LYS A 179 3.94 1.00 -20.05
CA LYS A 179 4.79 1.00 -18.85
C LYS A 179 4.49 2.22 -18.00
N THR A 180 4.63 2.08 -16.68
CA THR A 180 4.49 3.16 -15.70
C THR A 180 5.82 3.44 -15.01
N TYR A 181 6.01 4.67 -14.57
CA TYR A 181 7.14 5.13 -13.77
C TYR A 181 6.72 6.31 -12.91
N LEU A 182 7.49 6.57 -11.86
CA LEU A 182 7.34 7.75 -11.03
C LEU A 182 8.26 8.86 -11.56
N TYR A 183 7.70 10.06 -11.70
CA TYR A 183 8.48 11.26 -11.98
C TYR A 183 8.13 12.33 -10.94
N GLN A 184 9.11 12.68 -10.10
CA GLN A 184 8.86 13.42 -8.87
C GLN A 184 7.83 12.69 -7.99
N PHE A 185 6.70 13.29 -7.66
CA PHE A 185 5.65 12.67 -6.83
C PHE A 185 4.47 12.14 -7.65
N ASN A 186 4.50 12.28 -8.98
CA ASN A 186 3.40 11.89 -9.86
C ASN A 186 3.72 10.61 -10.62
N SER A 187 2.72 9.77 -10.78
CA SER A 187 2.81 8.59 -11.61
C SER A 187 2.46 8.91 -13.07
N TYR A 188 3.23 8.34 -13.99
CA TYR A 188 3.03 8.48 -15.43
C TYR A 188 3.03 7.13 -16.10
N TRP A 189 2.33 7.02 -17.22
CA TRP A 189 2.46 5.87 -18.10
C TRP A 189 2.80 6.32 -19.54
N TYR A 190 3.42 5.45 -20.29
CA TYR A 190 3.79 5.67 -21.69
C TYR A 190 3.77 4.37 -22.47
N MET A 191 3.69 4.46 -23.79
CA MET A 191 3.91 3.32 -24.69
C MET A 191 5.40 3.27 -25.05
N PRO A 192 6.10 2.13 -24.77
CA PRO A 192 7.52 1.97 -25.06
C PRO A 192 7.80 1.85 -26.56
#